data_cbadf2f235e09ab712b74541bbf1ac09
#
_entry.id   cbadf2f235e09ab712b74541bbf1ac09
#
_cell.length_a   1.000
_cell.length_b   1.000
_cell.length_c   1.000
_cell.angle_alpha   90.00
_cell.angle_beta   90.00
_cell.angle_gamma   90.00
#
_symmetry.space_group_name_H-M   'P 1'
#
loop_
_entity.id
_entity.type
_entity.pdbx_description
1 polymer ?
#
loop_
_entity_poly.entity_id
_entity_poly.type
_entity_poly.pdbx_seq_one_letter_code
_entity_poly.pdbx_strand_id
1 'polypeptide(L)'
;MALKKYKPTTNARRNMTSLDFAEITSTTPEKSLLQPLPKRAGRNNQGKITVRHHGGGHKRKYRVIDFKRNKDNVPATVATIEYDPNRSANIALLHYADGEKRYIIAPKGITVGTEVMSGTDADIKLGNALPLSDIPVGTVVHNIELKPGRGGQLVRSAGASAQVLGKEGKYVLVRLGSGEVRMILATCRATIGAVGNEQHELVNIGKAGRSRWMRKRPTVRGSVMNPNDHPHGGGEGRAPIGRPSPMSPWGKPTLGKKTRKGKNRSNKLIVRKRKK
;
A
#
# COMPACT_ATOMS: atom_id res chain seq x y z
N MET A 1 11.39 0.89 14.32
CA MET A 1 12.50 0.90 13.35
C MET A 1 13.17 2.25 13.32
N ALA A 2 14.50 2.30 13.24
CA ALA A 2 15.25 3.55 13.07
C ALA A 2 15.57 3.77 11.59
N LEU A 3 15.67 5.04 11.17
CA LEU A 3 16.19 5.40 9.86
C LEU A 3 17.72 5.46 9.92
N LYS A 4 18.37 4.64 9.12
CA LYS A 4 19.82 4.68 8.92
C LYS A 4 20.18 5.87 8.06
N LYS A 5 20.94 6.81 8.61
CA LYS A 5 21.58 7.93 7.89
C LYS A 5 22.95 7.52 7.41
N TYR A 6 23.41 8.12 6.33
CA TYR A 6 24.74 7.87 5.77
C TYR A 6 25.66 9.07 5.96
N LYS A 7 26.98 8.83 6.09
CA LYS A 7 27.99 9.90 6.07
C LYS A 7 27.95 10.62 4.71
N PRO A 8 28.07 11.94 4.66
CA PRO A 8 27.95 12.74 3.42
C PRO A 8 29.22 12.66 2.54
N THR A 9 29.66 11.45 2.20
CA THR A 9 30.86 11.23 1.36
C THR A 9 30.67 11.56 -0.10
N THR A 10 29.42 11.63 -0.57
CA THR A 10 29.05 12.02 -1.94
C THR A 10 27.75 12.80 -1.93
N ASN A 11 27.45 13.54 -3.03
CA ASN A 11 26.19 14.28 -3.16
C ASN A 11 24.95 13.38 -2.99
N ALA A 12 25.01 12.15 -3.49
CA ALA A 12 23.92 11.19 -3.33
C ALA A 12 23.73 10.76 -1.86
N ARG A 13 24.83 10.53 -1.12
CA ARG A 13 24.77 10.06 0.26
C ARG A 13 24.41 11.15 1.26
N ARG A 14 24.61 12.42 0.94
CA ARG A 14 24.32 13.55 1.84
C ARG A 14 22.91 13.50 2.42
N ASN A 15 21.92 13.23 1.60
CA ASN A 15 20.51 13.22 1.99
C ASN A 15 19.89 11.81 1.97
N MET A 16 20.69 10.77 1.67
CA MET A 16 20.18 9.40 1.56
C MET A 16 19.85 8.84 2.94
N THR A 17 18.71 8.18 3.03
CA THR A 17 18.35 7.36 4.18
C THR A 17 17.89 5.98 3.76
N SER A 18 17.91 5.02 4.65
CA SER A 18 17.32 3.69 4.46
C SER A 18 16.71 3.20 5.76
N LEU A 19 15.85 2.20 5.68
CA LEU A 19 15.40 1.46 6.85
C LEU A 19 16.57 0.63 7.40
N ASP A 20 16.59 0.40 8.70
CA ASP A 20 17.58 -0.44 9.39
C ASP A 20 17.27 -1.94 9.26
N PHE A 21 16.03 -2.30 8.89
CA PHE A 21 15.55 -3.67 8.78
C PHE A 21 15.62 -4.51 10.07
N ALA A 22 15.71 -3.87 11.24
CA ALA A 22 15.85 -4.55 12.52
C ALA A 22 14.68 -5.52 12.85
N GLU A 23 13.48 -5.27 12.32
CA GLU A 23 12.31 -6.15 12.53
C GLU A 23 12.35 -7.41 11.65
N ILE A 24 13.22 -7.46 10.64
CA ILE A 24 13.28 -8.58 9.69
C ILE A 24 14.08 -9.71 10.31
N THR A 25 13.45 -10.86 10.45
CA THR A 25 14.06 -12.05 11.05
C THR A 25 14.57 -13.04 10.01
N SER A 26 14.06 -13.01 8.77
CA SER A 26 14.52 -13.86 7.67
C SER A 26 14.62 -13.07 6.37
N THR A 27 15.68 -13.34 5.60
CA THR A 27 15.89 -12.80 4.25
C THR A 27 15.46 -13.77 3.14
N THR A 28 15.26 -15.04 3.48
CA THR A 28 14.91 -16.11 2.53
C THR A 28 13.41 -16.34 2.55
N PRO A 29 12.68 -16.05 1.45
CA PRO A 29 11.25 -16.27 1.40
C PRO A 29 10.90 -17.75 1.22
N GLU A 30 9.71 -18.14 1.71
CA GLU A 30 9.14 -19.47 1.53
C GLU A 30 8.88 -19.75 0.03
N LYS A 31 9.53 -20.80 -0.49
CA LYS A 31 9.55 -21.11 -1.94
C LYS A 31 8.16 -21.45 -2.49
N SER A 32 7.35 -22.17 -1.74
CA SER A 32 6.00 -22.61 -2.11
C SER A 32 5.04 -21.43 -2.34
N LEU A 33 5.29 -20.28 -1.68
CA LEU A 33 4.47 -19.06 -1.75
C LEU A 33 5.02 -18.03 -2.76
N LEU A 34 5.99 -18.42 -3.61
CA LEU A 34 6.55 -17.53 -4.62
C LEU A 34 5.97 -17.80 -6.00
N GLN A 35 5.53 -16.73 -6.67
CA GLN A 35 5.07 -16.78 -8.05
C GLN A 35 5.91 -15.88 -8.97
N PRO A 36 6.02 -16.22 -10.27
CA PRO A 36 6.63 -15.33 -11.25
C PRO A 36 5.92 -13.99 -11.32
N LEU A 37 6.69 -12.90 -11.44
CA LEU A 37 6.15 -11.54 -11.62
C LEU A 37 6.67 -10.96 -12.94
N PRO A 38 5.97 -11.14 -14.07
CA PRO A 38 6.40 -10.62 -15.36
C PRO A 38 6.44 -9.09 -15.37
N LYS A 39 7.42 -8.53 -16.09
CA LYS A 39 7.60 -7.08 -16.23
C LYS A 39 6.77 -6.57 -17.41
N ARG A 40 5.60 -6.00 -17.17
CA ARG A 40 4.75 -5.43 -18.22
C ARG A 40 5.14 -4.00 -18.63
N ALA A 41 5.99 -3.33 -17.87
CA ALA A 41 6.51 -1.99 -18.16
C ALA A 41 5.45 -0.94 -18.56
N GLY A 42 4.29 -0.98 -17.90
CA GLY A 42 3.17 -0.05 -18.17
C GLY A 42 2.41 -0.29 -19.48
N ARG A 43 2.59 -1.46 -20.12
CA ARG A 43 1.87 -1.83 -21.36
C ARG A 43 0.60 -2.59 -21.04
N ASN A 44 -0.42 -2.37 -21.89
CA ASN A 44 -1.67 -3.13 -21.87
C ASN A 44 -1.51 -4.48 -22.61
N ASN A 45 -2.63 -5.21 -22.80
CA ASN A 45 -2.67 -6.48 -23.55
C ASN A 45 -2.30 -6.33 -25.03
N GLN A 46 -2.46 -5.13 -25.62
CA GLN A 46 -2.09 -4.82 -27.00
C GLN A 46 -0.63 -4.33 -27.14
N GLY A 47 0.16 -4.35 -26.06
CA GLY A 47 1.54 -3.85 -26.06
C GLY A 47 1.69 -2.31 -26.05
N LYS A 48 0.59 -1.54 -26.03
CA LYS A 48 0.61 -0.08 -26.00
C LYS A 48 0.86 0.42 -24.57
N ILE A 49 1.68 1.48 -24.43
CA ILE A 49 1.96 2.12 -23.14
C ILE A 49 0.72 2.87 -22.66
N THR A 50 0.09 2.39 -21.58
CA THR A 50 -1.06 3.03 -20.92
C THR A 50 -0.66 3.72 -19.63
N VAL A 51 0.42 3.29 -19.00
CA VAL A 51 1.00 3.91 -17.80
C VAL A 51 2.46 4.27 -18.10
N ARG A 52 2.74 5.58 -18.23
CA ARG A 52 4.08 6.10 -18.56
C ARG A 52 5.04 5.95 -17.38
N HIS A 53 6.34 6.03 -17.66
CA HIS A 53 7.42 6.08 -16.69
C HIS A 53 7.55 4.81 -15.81
N HIS A 54 7.09 3.66 -16.30
CA HIS A 54 7.30 2.35 -15.67
C HIS A 54 8.22 1.47 -16.51
N GLY A 55 9.02 0.64 -15.86
CA GLY A 55 9.86 -0.36 -16.53
C GLY A 55 11.26 -0.48 -15.97
N GLY A 56 11.97 -1.52 -16.40
CA GLY A 56 13.28 -1.88 -15.86
C GLY A 56 13.23 -2.35 -14.40
N GLY A 57 14.25 -1.97 -13.64
CA GLY A 57 14.36 -2.29 -12.22
C GLY A 57 14.78 -3.73 -11.91
N HIS A 58 14.97 -4.00 -10.63
CA HIS A 58 15.43 -5.30 -10.14
C HIS A 58 14.41 -6.42 -10.45
N LYS A 59 14.89 -7.65 -10.73
CA LYS A 59 14.03 -8.83 -10.88
C LYS A 59 13.37 -9.16 -9.54
N ARG A 60 12.05 -9.42 -9.57
CA ARG A 60 11.25 -9.71 -8.36
C ARG A 60 10.39 -10.94 -8.61
N LYS A 61 10.13 -11.68 -7.54
CA LYS A 61 9.05 -12.67 -7.46
C LYS A 61 7.90 -12.10 -6.65
N TYR A 62 6.68 -12.49 -6.96
CA TYR A 62 5.51 -12.14 -6.16
C TYR A 62 5.41 -13.10 -4.99
N ARG A 63 5.10 -12.58 -3.80
CA ARG A 63 4.74 -13.37 -2.62
C ARG A 63 3.23 -13.44 -2.54
N VAL A 64 2.70 -14.65 -2.47
CA VAL A 64 1.26 -14.87 -2.31
C VAL A 64 0.88 -14.48 -0.89
N ILE A 65 0.12 -13.40 -0.75
CA ILE A 65 -0.34 -12.91 0.55
C ILE A 65 -1.80 -13.30 0.75
N ASP A 66 -2.12 -13.81 1.91
CA ASP A 66 -3.49 -14.08 2.32
C ASP A 66 -4.19 -12.79 2.76
N PHE A 67 -4.83 -12.13 1.79
CA PHE A 67 -5.69 -10.98 2.07
C PHE A 67 -7.09 -11.37 2.54
N LYS A 68 -7.48 -12.63 2.35
CA LYS A 68 -8.83 -13.10 2.69
C LYS A 68 -8.96 -13.50 4.13
N ARG A 69 -7.88 -14.06 4.69
CA ARG A 69 -7.88 -14.57 6.06
C ARG A 69 -9.09 -15.52 6.32
N ASN A 70 -9.32 -16.41 5.35
CA ASN A 70 -10.51 -17.28 5.31
C ASN A 70 -10.31 -18.66 5.97
N LYS A 71 -9.24 -18.84 6.72
CA LYS A 71 -8.98 -20.06 7.48
C LYS A 71 -9.43 -19.81 8.93
N ASP A 72 -10.72 -20.09 9.17
CA ASP A 72 -11.36 -19.76 10.41
C ASP A 72 -11.05 -20.80 11.50
N ASN A 73 -10.92 -20.32 12.74
CA ASN A 73 -10.76 -21.10 13.98
C ASN A 73 -9.54 -22.04 14.00
N VAL A 74 -8.59 -21.86 13.08
CA VAL A 74 -7.32 -22.59 13.12
C VAL A 74 -6.22 -21.62 13.59
N PRO A 75 -5.57 -21.89 14.73
CA PRO A 75 -4.48 -21.07 15.22
C PRO A 75 -3.27 -21.18 14.32
N ALA A 76 -2.53 -20.10 14.18
CA ALA A 76 -1.29 -20.02 13.45
C ALA A 76 -0.25 -19.23 14.23
N THR A 77 1.00 -19.67 14.17
CA THR A 77 2.12 -18.99 14.83
C THR A 77 2.92 -18.21 13.80
N VAL A 78 3.35 -17.00 14.16
CA VAL A 78 4.26 -16.19 13.36
C VAL A 78 5.64 -16.82 13.41
N ALA A 79 6.09 -17.38 12.28
CA ALA A 79 7.40 -18.03 12.16
C ALA A 79 8.52 -17.03 11.83
N THR A 80 8.27 -16.13 10.87
CA THR A 80 9.25 -15.12 10.44
C THR A 80 8.60 -13.82 10.05
N ILE A 81 9.36 -12.71 10.14
CA ILE A 81 9.00 -11.40 9.57
C ILE A 81 9.97 -11.13 8.42
N GLU A 82 9.45 -10.81 7.24
CA GLU A 82 10.22 -10.72 6.00
C GLU A 82 9.99 -9.42 5.24
N TYR A 83 10.99 -9.02 4.47
CA TYR A 83 10.88 -7.93 3.51
C TYR A 83 10.21 -8.39 2.21
N ASP A 84 9.20 -7.66 1.73
CA ASP A 84 8.61 -7.87 0.40
C ASP A 84 8.94 -6.69 -0.53
N PRO A 85 9.69 -6.91 -1.64
CA PRO A 85 10.01 -5.84 -2.59
C PRO A 85 8.81 -5.34 -3.39
N ASN A 86 7.63 -5.96 -3.27
CA ASN A 86 6.43 -5.62 -4.03
C ASN A 86 5.48 -4.67 -3.27
N ARG A 87 5.74 -4.46 -1.98
CA ARG A 87 4.94 -3.59 -1.12
C ARG A 87 5.81 -2.77 -0.17
N SER A 88 5.24 -1.76 0.45
CA SER A 88 5.91 -0.95 1.45
C SER A 88 5.92 -1.59 2.84
N ALA A 89 4.90 -2.39 3.17
CA ALA A 89 4.79 -3.11 4.43
C ALA A 89 5.66 -4.36 4.45
N ASN A 90 6.17 -4.73 5.62
CA ASN A 90 6.74 -6.05 5.87
C ASN A 90 5.62 -7.11 5.87
N ILE A 91 6.00 -8.37 5.68
CA ILE A 91 5.09 -9.51 5.70
C ILE A 91 5.52 -10.48 6.81
N ALA A 92 4.56 -11.22 7.36
CA ALA A 92 4.82 -12.27 8.34
C ALA A 92 4.41 -13.62 7.76
N LEU A 93 5.29 -14.62 7.90
CA LEU A 93 4.99 -16.00 7.56
C LEU A 93 4.28 -16.65 8.74
N LEU A 94 3.14 -17.21 8.48
CA LEU A 94 2.35 -17.99 9.44
C LEU A 94 2.52 -19.49 9.19
N HIS A 95 2.72 -20.23 10.25
CA HIS A 95 2.59 -21.68 10.29
C HIS A 95 1.29 -22.02 11.03
N TYR A 96 0.36 -22.62 10.33
CA TYR A 96 -0.90 -23.08 10.90
C TYR A 96 -0.73 -24.44 11.57
N ALA A 97 -1.58 -24.77 12.54
CA ALA A 97 -1.54 -26.03 13.29
C ALA A 97 -1.67 -27.27 12.40
N ASP A 98 -2.31 -27.13 11.21
CA ASP A 98 -2.47 -28.19 10.21
C ASP A 98 -1.30 -28.27 9.21
N GLY A 99 -0.21 -27.54 9.43
CA GLY A 99 0.99 -27.51 8.57
C GLY A 99 0.92 -26.58 7.37
N GLU A 100 -0.23 -25.93 7.07
CA GLU A 100 -0.29 -24.93 5.98
C GLU A 100 0.52 -23.69 6.33
N LYS A 101 1.18 -23.11 5.34
CA LYS A 101 1.91 -21.85 5.45
C LYS A 101 1.23 -20.76 4.67
N ARG A 102 1.10 -19.56 5.24
CA ARG A 102 0.59 -18.37 4.54
C ARG A 102 1.35 -17.12 4.93
N TYR A 103 1.48 -16.18 4.00
CA TYR A 103 1.93 -14.83 4.31
C TYR A 103 0.76 -13.92 4.65
N ILE A 104 0.95 -13.08 5.65
CA ILE A 104 0.06 -11.94 5.96
C ILE A 104 0.83 -10.62 5.93
N ILE A 105 0.11 -9.50 5.91
CA ILE A 105 0.72 -8.19 6.17
C ILE A 105 1.12 -8.16 7.65
N ALA A 106 2.38 -7.81 7.95
CA ALA A 106 2.85 -7.71 9.33
C ALA A 106 2.25 -6.47 10.02
N PRO A 107 1.43 -6.64 11.06
CA PRO A 107 0.99 -5.51 11.88
C PRO A 107 2.16 -4.93 12.69
N LYS A 108 2.00 -3.66 13.10
CA LYS A 108 2.96 -2.99 13.98
C LYS A 108 3.04 -3.70 15.34
N GLY A 109 4.24 -4.08 15.75
CA GLY A 109 4.48 -4.70 17.04
C GLY A 109 4.27 -6.22 17.10
N ILE A 110 4.02 -6.87 15.96
CA ILE A 110 4.01 -8.33 15.90
C ILE A 110 5.42 -8.90 16.05
N THR A 111 5.56 -9.99 16.78
CA THR A 111 6.85 -10.68 17.02
C THR A 111 6.77 -12.14 16.57
N VAL A 112 7.92 -12.74 16.36
CA VAL A 112 8.02 -14.19 16.12
C VAL A 112 7.51 -14.93 17.35
N GLY A 113 6.74 -16.01 17.14
CA GLY A 113 6.08 -16.76 18.22
C GLY A 113 4.68 -16.25 18.60
N THR A 114 4.27 -15.07 18.09
CA THR A 114 2.89 -14.58 18.32
C THR A 114 1.89 -15.49 17.64
N GLU A 115 0.86 -15.90 18.38
CA GLU A 115 -0.27 -16.65 17.83
C GLU A 115 -1.31 -15.70 17.25
N VAL A 116 -1.83 -16.06 16.07
CA VAL A 116 -2.88 -15.32 15.38
C VAL A 116 -3.96 -16.27 14.86
N MET A 117 -5.19 -15.82 14.91
CA MET A 117 -6.36 -16.60 14.48
C MET A 117 -7.28 -15.74 13.61
N SER A 118 -8.10 -16.38 12.81
CA SER A 118 -9.16 -15.73 12.03
C SER A 118 -10.50 -16.39 12.35
N GLY A 119 -11.59 -15.62 12.26
CA GLY A 119 -12.94 -16.14 12.49
C GLY A 119 -13.73 -15.32 13.49
N THR A 120 -14.96 -15.72 13.75
CA THR A 120 -15.85 -15.09 14.73
C THR A 120 -15.40 -15.30 16.17
N ASP A 121 -14.78 -16.46 16.43
CA ASP A 121 -14.34 -16.87 17.77
C ASP A 121 -12.94 -16.37 18.13
N ALA A 122 -12.32 -15.61 17.21
CA ALA A 122 -10.99 -15.05 17.44
C ALA A 122 -11.04 -13.90 18.44
N ASP A 123 -10.16 -13.89 19.43
CA ASP A 123 -9.98 -12.79 20.36
C ASP A 123 -9.60 -11.48 19.66
N ILE A 124 -9.87 -10.35 20.33
CA ILE A 124 -9.47 -9.02 19.84
C ILE A 124 -7.99 -8.78 20.18
N LYS A 125 -7.12 -9.60 19.57
CA LYS A 125 -5.66 -9.52 19.70
C LYS A 125 -5.02 -9.04 18.41
N LEU A 126 -3.82 -8.47 18.52
CA LEU A 126 -3.04 -7.97 17.39
C LEU A 126 -2.82 -9.07 16.34
N GLY A 127 -3.16 -8.79 15.08
CA GLY A 127 -2.99 -9.72 13.97
C GLY A 127 -4.17 -10.65 13.72
N ASN A 128 -5.14 -10.75 14.65
CA ASN A 128 -6.35 -11.53 14.45
C ASN A 128 -7.28 -10.86 13.43
N ALA A 129 -7.99 -11.67 12.66
CA ALA A 129 -8.90 -11.21 11.62
C ALA A 129 -10.34 -11.64 11.93
N LEU A 130 -11.22 -10.64 12.08
CA LEU A 130 -12.62 -10.84 12.46
C LEU A 130 -13.56 -10.14 11.48
N PRO A 131 -14.83 -10.54 11.43
CA PRO A 131 -15.88 -9.70 10.85
C PRO A 131 -15.97 -8.35 11.56
N LEU A 132 -16.26 -7.28 10.82
CA LEU A 132 -16.39 -5.94 11.41
C LEU A 132 -17.51 -5.84 12.46
N SER A 133 -18.54 -6.71 12.39
CA SER A 133 -19.59 -6.82 13.40
C SER A 133 -19.02 -7.08 14.79
N ASP A 134 -17.97 -7.90 14.89
CA ASP A 134 -17.47 -8.43 16.15
C ASP A 134 -16.35 -7.55 16.74
N ILE A 135 -15.84 -6.62 15.93
CA ILE A 135 -14.79 -5.68 16.35
C ILE A 135 -15.40 -4.52 17.15
N PRO A 136 -14.92 -4.22 18.38
CA PRO A 136 -15.39 -3.09 19.17
C PRO A 136 -15.15 -1.73 18.50
N VAL A 137 -16.03 -0.79 18.84
CA VAL A 137 -15.85 0.63 18.46
C VAL A 137 -14.57 1.18 19.10
N GLY A 138 -13.86 2.04 18.36
CA GLY A 138 -12.57 2.60 18.80
C GLY A 138 -11.36 1.78 18.37
N THR A 139 -11.53 0.50 18.03
CA THR A 139 -10.43 -0.40 17.65
C THR A 139 -9.77 0.05 16.35
N VAL A 140 -8.44 -0.01 16.33
CA VAL A 140 -7.61 0.23 15.15
C VAL A 140 -7.51 -1.04 14.33
N VAL A 141 -7.73 -0.93 13.01
CA VAL A 141 -7.78 -2.07 12.10
C VAL A 141 -7.04 -1.78 10.79
N HIS A 142 -6.62 -2.85 10.11
CA HIS A 142 -6.02 -2.80 8.78
C HIS A 142 -6.54 -3.95 7.90
N ASN A 143 -6.08 -4.06 6.65
CA ASN A 143 -6.46 -5.12 5.71
C ASN A 143 -7.97 -5.30 5.58
N ILE A 144 -8.71 -4.19 5.39
CA ILE A 144 -10.17 -4.16 5.46
C ILE A 144 -10.77 -4.56 4.10
N GLU A 145 -11.76 -5.44 4.13
CA GLU A 145 -12.56 -5.79 2.96
C GLU A 145 -13.56 -4.69 2.59
N LEU A 146 -13.88 -4.60 1.31
CA LEU A 146 -14.98 -3.78 0.78
C LEU A 146 -16.21 -4.60 0.38
N LYS A 147 -16.01 -5.89 0.12
CA LYS A 147 -17.04 -6.87 -0.19
C LYS A 147 -16.68 -8.17 0.52
N PRO A 148 -17.63 -8.84 1.15
CA PRO A 148 -17.36 -10.08 1.88
C PRO A 148 -16.68 -11.13 0.99
N GLY A 149 -15.67 -11.81 1.53
CA GLY A 149 -14.94 -12.90 0.86
C GLY A 149 -14.01 -12.49 -0.29
N ARG A 150 -13.91 -11.20 -0.61
CA ARG A 150 -13.03 -10.71 -1.68
C ARG A 150 -11.59 -10.52 -1.23
N GLY A 151 -11.37 -10.47 0.06
CA GLY A 151 -10.09 -10.15 0.69
C GLY A 151 -9.88 -8.66 0.91
N GLY A 152 -8.99 -8.30 1.81
CA GLY A 152 -8.71 -6.92 2.20
C GLY A 152 -8.24 -6.07 1.03
N GLN A 153 -8.81 -4.89 0.89
CA GLN A 153 -8.53 -3.93 -0.19
C GLN A 153 -8.07 -2.57 0.34
N LEU A 154 -8.50 -2.18 1.53
CA LEU A 154 -8.13 -0.93 2.18
C LEU A 154 -7.07 -1.15 3.26
N VAL A 155 -6.30 -0.10 3.55
CA VAL A 155 -5.36 -0.05 4.68
C VAL A 155 -4.35 -1.21 4.64
N ARG A 156 -3.52 -1.26 3.58
CA ARG A 156 -2.51 -2.32 3.38
C ARG A 156 -1.09 -1.78 3.24
N SER A 157 -0.92 -0.47 3.11
CA SER A 157 0.40 0.16 2.98
C SER A 157 1.07 0.30 4.34
N ALA A 158 2.39 0.41 4.35
CA ALA A 158 3.17 0.66 5.57
C ALA A 158 2.63 1.84 6.38
N GLY A 159 2.54 1.69 7.69
CA GLY A 159 2.04 2.71 8.61
C GLY A 159 0.54 3.03 8.49
N ALA A 160 -0.18 2.42 7.54
CA ALA A 160 -1.60 2.71 7.37
C ALA A 160 -2.43 2.09 8.49
N SER A 161 -3.46 2.83 8.93
CA SER A 161 -4.44 2.41 9.92
C SER A 161 -5.82 2.97 9.60
N ALA A 162 -6.85 2.33 10.10
CA ALA A 162 -8.21 2.83 10.13
C ALA A 162 -8.82 2.55 11.50
N GLN A 163 -9.86 3.27 11.86
CA GLN A 163 -10.53 3.12 13.15
C GLN A 163 -12.02 2.83 12.95
N VAL A 164 -12.54 1.87 13.67
CA VAL A 164 -13.98 1.59 13.77
C VAL A 164 -14.62 2.69 14.60
N LEU A 165 -15.60 3.42 14.06
CA LEU A 165 -16.26 4.53 14.74
C LEU A 165 -17.63 4.17 15.32
N GLY A 166 -18.35 3.25 14.70
CA GLY A 166 -19.70 2.90 15.10
C GLY A 166 -20.27 1.77 14.26
N LYS A 167 -21.37 1.21 14.70
CA LYS A 167 -22.12 0.14 14.00
C LYS A 167 -23.55 0.64 13.76
N GLU A 168 -24.02 0.56 12.52
CA GLU A 168 -25.35 1.03 12.09
C GLU A 168 -26.05 -0.06 11.26
N GLY A 169 -26.87 -0.86 11.88
CA GLY A 169 -27.57 -1.98 11.25
C GLY A 169 -26.61 -2.93 10.56
N LYS A 170 -26.72 -3.05 9.22
CA LYS A 170 -25.84 -3.93 8.42
C LYS A 170 -24.49 -3.30 8.04
N TYR A 171 -24.22 -2.08 8.47
CA TYR A 171 -22.98 -1.37 8.15
C TYR A 171 -22.19 -1.02 9.41
N VAL A 172 -20.87 -0.94 9.23
CA VAL A 172 -19.94 -0.42 10.23
C VAL A 172 -19.28 0.84 9.66
N LEU A 173 -19.22 1.90 10.47
CA LEU A 173 -18.56 3.15 10.14
C LEU A 173 -17.07 3.04 10.40
N VAL A 174 -16.25 3.26 9.38
CA VAL A 174 -14.80 3.18 9.48
C VAL A 174 -14.17 4.48 9.02
N ARG A 175 -13.34 5.08 9.87
CA ARG A 175 -12.51 6.25 9.58
C ARG A 175 -11.18 5.79 8.99
N LEU A 176 -10.92 6.15 7.74
CA LEU A 176 -9.66 5.89 7.07
C LEU A 176 -8.59 6.92 7.44
N GLY A 177 -7.31 6.61 7.23
CA GLY A 177 -6.19 7.54 7.46
C GLY A 177 -6.28 8.86 6.69
N SER A 178 -7.05 8.92 5.60
CA SER A 178 -7.35 10.17 4.87
C SER A 178 -8.37 11.08 5.58
N GLY A 179 -8.98 10.63 6.69
CA GLY A 179 -10.09 11.30 7.36
C GLY A 179 -11.47 11.05 6.75
N GLU A 180 -11.55 10.29 5.63
CA GLU A 180 -12.83 9.83 5.06
C GLU A 180 -13.49 8.85 6.01
N VAL A 181 -14.79 9.06 6.31
CA VAL A 181 -15.62 8.11 7.04
C VAL A 181 -16.51 7.36 6.05
N ARG A 182 -16.45 6.05 6.12
CA ARG A 182 -17.07 5.15 5.14
C ARG A 182 -17.90 4.08 5.80
N MET A 183 -19.06 3.77 5.22
CA MET A 183 -19.86 2.58 5.54
C MET A 183 -19.28 1.36 4.86
N ILE A 184 -19.06 0.30 5.61
CA ILE A 184 -18.60 -1.01 5.13
C ILE A 184 -19.57 -2.05 5.70
N LEU A 185 -19.89 -3.09 4.93
CA LEU A 185 -20.78 -4.16 5.41
C LEU A 185 -20.19 -4.82 6.66
N ALA A 186 -21.02 -5.08 7.65
CA ALA A 186 -20.63 -5.69 8.94
C ALA A 186 -20.01 -7.09 8.77
N THR A 187 -20.39 -7.82 7.73
CA THR A 187 -19.86 -9.14 7.36
C THR A 187 -18.47 -9.07 6.68
N CYS A 188 -17.98 -7.88 6.29
CA CYS A 188 -16.62 -7.71 5.78
C CYS A 188 -15.61 -7.93 6.90
N ARG A 189 -14.47 -8.52 6.56
CA ARG A 189 -13.39 -8.80 7.53
C ARG A 189 -12.39 -7.65 7.60
N ALA A 190 -11.77 -7.52 8.77
CA ALA A 190 -10.63 -6.65 9.01
C ALA A 190 -9.66 -7.33 9.97
N THR A 191 -8.40 -6.92 9.95
CA THR A 191 -7.35 -7.41 10.85
C THR A 191 -7.08 -6.35 11.93
N ILE A 192 -6.96 -6.78 13.17
CA ILE A 192 -6.71 -5.90 14.33
C ILE A 192 -5.30 -5.32 14.28
N GLY A 193 -5.17 -4.03 14.57
CA GLY A 193 -3.92 -3.28 14.64
C GLY A 193 -3.65 -2.41 13.41
N ALA A 194 -2.55 -1.66 13.43
CA ALA A 194 -2.04 -0.87 12.32
C ALA A 194 -1.00 -1.67 11.53
N VAL A 195 -0.76 -1.30 10.27
CA VAL A 195 0.31 -1.90 9.46
C VAL A 195 1.68 -1.43 9.97
N GLY A 196 2.64 -2.34 10.06
CA GLY A 196 4.02 -2.06 10.45
C GLY A 196 4.81 -1.22 9.41
N ASN A 197 6.12 -1.02 9.68
CA ASN A 197 7.05 -0.27 8.82
C ASN A 197 6.64 1.19 8.56
N GLU A 198 6.11 1.87 9.56
CA GLU A 198 5.56 3.24 9.45
C GLU A 198 6.56 4.29 8.94
N GLN A 199 7.85 4.09 9.17
CA GLN A 199 8.89 5.02 8.73
C GLN A 199 9.26 4.88 7.24
N HIS A 200 8.61 3.97 6.50
CA HIS A 200 8.89 3.76 5.08
C HIS A 200 8.74 5.04 4.24
N GLU A 201 7.77 5.89 4.55
CA GLU A 201 7.55 7.16 3.82
C GLU A 201 8.65 8.20 4.05
N LEU A 202 9.36 8.13 5.17
CA LEU A 202 10.45 9.05 5.53
C LEU A 202 11.77 8.71 4.84
N VAL A 203 11.83 7.61 4.09
CA VAL A 203 13.04 7.18 3.37
C VAL A 203 13.35 8.10 2.21
N ASN A 204 14.51 8.77 2.26
CA ASN A 204 15.03 9.55 1.15
C ASN A 204 15.88 8.67 0.23
N ILE A 205 15.48 8.60 -1.04
CA ILE A 205 16.12 7.74 -2.05
C ILE A 205 17.55 8.20 -2.36
N GLY A 206 17.81 9.52 -2.36
CA GLY A 206 19.12 10.15 -2.51
C GLY A 206 19.70 10.17 -3.93
N LYS A 207 19.39 9.20 -4.79
CA LYS A 207 19.92 9.14 -6.17
C LYS A 207 18.90 8.59 -7.19
N ALA A 208 19.00 9.06 -8.43
CA ALA A 208 18.16 8.62 -9.54
C ALA A 208 18.29 7.12 -9.85
N GLY A 209 19.49 6.54 -9.72
CA GLY A 209 19.72 5.11 -9.92
C GLY A 209 18.90 4.23 -8.98
N ARG A 210 18.71 4.64 -7.71
CA ARG A 210 17.85 3.91 -6.76
C ARG A 210 16.37 3.93 -7.20
N SER A 211 15.89 5.05 -7.76
CA SER A 211 14.55 5.11 -8.38
C SER A 211 14.43 4.16 -9.57
N ARG A 212 15.51 4.03 -10.38
CA ARG A 212 15.55 3.08 -11.51
C ARG A 212 15.45 1.64 -11.02
N TRP A 213 16.12 1.27 -9.93
CA TRP A 213 15.99 -0.07 -9.31
C TRP A 213 14.57 -0.37 -8.86
N MET A 214 13.81 0.67 -8.45
CA MET A 214 12.40 0.58 -8.04
C MET A 214 11.42 0.62 -9.23
N ARG A 215 11.88 0.41 -10.47
CA ARG A 215 11.09 0.40 -11.73
C ARG A 215 10.53 1.76 -12.14
N LYS A 216 10.99 2.87 -11.56
CA LYS A 216 10.62 4.23 -11.98
C LYS A 216 11.56 4.68 -13.10
N ARG A 217 11.03 4.98 -14.28
CA ARG A 217 11.77 5.58 -15.40
C ARG A 217 11.84 7.10 -15.25
N PRO A 218 12.84 7.77 -15.84
CA PRO A 218 12.93 9.23 -15.85
C PRO A 218 11.67 9.86 -16.43
N THR A 219 11.28 11.01 -15.88
CA THR A 219 10.17 11.84 -16.36
C THR A 219 10.73 13.13 -16.92
N VAL A 220 10.42 13.42 -18.18
CA VAL A 220 10.76 14.69 -18.85
C VAL A 220 9.67 15.70 -18.57
N ARG A 221 10.05 16.93 -18.21
CA ARG A 221 9.11 18.04 -17.97
C ARG A 221 8.50 18.50 -19.29
N GLY A 222 7.22 18.86 -19.31
CA GLY A 222 6.54 19.37 -20.50
C GLY A 222 7.17 20.67 -21.05
N SER A 223 7.73 21.52 -20.18
CA SER A 223 8.38 22.77 -20.56
C SER A 223 9.68 22.64 -21.35
N VAL A 224 10.26 21.43 -21.45
CA VAL A 224 11.45 21.15 -22.27
C VAL A 224 11.13 20.34 -23.53
N MET A 225 9.86 20.20 -23.83
CA MET A 225 9.35 19.57 -25.04
C MET A 225 8.99 20.62 -26.11
N ASN A 226 8.72 20.16 -27.31
CA ASN A 226 8.21 21.03 -28.39
C ASN A 226 6.72 21.34 -28.16
N PRO A 227 6.19 22.44 -28.79
CA PRO A 227 4.78 22.81 -28.65
C PRO A 227 3.78 21.74 -29.09
N ASN A 228 4.15 20.90 -30.07
CA ASN A 228 3.33 19.79 -30.55
C ASN A 228 3.29 18.59 -29.57
N ASP A 229 4.28 18.46 -28.69
CA ASP A 229 4.40 17.31 -27.76
C ASP A 229 3.72 17.58 -26.41
N HIS A 230 3.68 18.84 -25.99
CA HIS A 230 3.12 19.21 -24.69
C HIS A 230 2.58 20.65 -24.69
N PRO A 231 1.42 20.91 -24.01
CA PRO A 231 0.87 22.27 -23.88
C PRO A 231 1.79 23.31 -23.21
N HIS A 232 2.85 22.87 -22.53
CA HIS A 232 3.88 23.73 -21.93
C HIS A 232 5.16 23.83 -22.78
N GLY A 233 5.17 23.22 -23.96
CA GLY A 233 6.34 23.18 -24.84
C GLY A 233 6.56 24.50 -25.57
N GLY A 234 7.80 24.68 -26.05
CA GLY A 234 8.25 25.86 -26.79
C GLY A 234 8.83 26.95 -25.90
N GLY A 235 9.30 28.02 -26.56
CA GLY A 235 9.98 29.15 -25.95
C GLY A 235 11.50 29.03 -25.89
N GLU A 236 12.18 30.14 -25.58
CA GLU A 236 13.62 30.23 -25.43
C GLU A 236 14.06 29.92 -23.98
N GLY A 237 15.14 29.17 -23.83
CA GLY A 237 15.76 28.87 -22.54
C GLY A 237 14.80 28.19 -21.57
N ARG A 238 14.70 28.71 -20.33
CA ARG A 238 13.77 28.22 -19.30
C ARG A 238 12.41 28.93 -19.39
N ALA A 239 11.60 28.52 -20.35
CA ALA A 239 10.28 29.09 -20.54
C ALA A 239 9.31 28.74 -19.35
N PRO A 240 8.43 29.68 -18.97
CA PRO A 240 7.37 29.45 -17.99
C PRO A 240 6.27 28.56 -18.56
N ILE A 241 5.34 28.12 -17.73
CA ILE A 241 4.18 27.30 -18.13
C ILE A 241 3.26 28.05 -19.12
N GLY A 242 3.18 29.38 -19.01
CA GLY A 242 2.40 30.25 -19.91
C GLY A 242 0.88 30.02 -19.85
N ARG A 243 0.37 29.43 -18.76
CA ARG A 243 -1.06 29.12 -18.58
C ARG A 243 -1.47 29.33 -17.12
N PRO A 244 -2.77 29.64 -16.85
CA PRO A 244 -3.27 29.86 -15.48
C PRO A 244 -3.08 28.64 -14.56
N SER A 245 -3.00 27.43 -15.11
CA SER A 245 -2.79 26.20 -14.36
C SER A 245 -1.92 25.23 -15.15
N PRO A 246 -1.04 24.46 -14.48
CA PRO A 246 -0.31 23.39 -15.14
C PRO A 246 -1.25 22.36 -15.79
N MET A 247 -0.86 21.88 -16.96
CA MET A 247 -1.63 20.94 -17.75
C MET A 247 -0.90 19.61 -17.94
N SER A 248 -1.67 18.56 -18.17
CA SER A 248 -1.17 17.27 -18.63
C SER A 248 -0.84 17.33 -20.14
N PRO A 249 -0.12 16.32 -20.70
CA PRO A 249 0.12 16.24 -22.15
C PRO A 249 -1.17 16.28 -23.00
N TRP A 250 -2.30 15.94 -22.42
CA TRP A 250 -3.62 15.97 -23.09
C TRP A 250 -4.43 17.25 -22.78
N GLY A 251 -3.81 18.31 -22.30
CA GLY A 251 -4.46 19.59 -22.04
C GLY A 251 -5.40 19.63 -20.83
N LYS A 252 -5.37 18.63 -19.95
CA LYS A 252 -6.19 18.64 -18.74
C LYS A 252 -5.48 19.33 -17.59
N PRO A 253 -6.13 20.27 -16.84
CA PRO A 253 -5.56 20.86 -15.63
C PRO A 253 -5.13 19.78 -14.63
N THR A 254 -3.92 19.92 -14.06
CA THR A 254 -3.33 18.92 -13.14
C THR A 254 -3.49 19.31 -11.66
N LEU A 255 -3.71 20.59 -11.37
CA LEU A 255 -3.93 21.08 -10.02
C LEU A 255 -5.40 21.46 -9.79
N GLY A 256 -5.93 21.17 -8.62
CA GLY A 256 -7.25 21.58 -8.17
C GLY A 256 -8.44 20.89 -8.83
N LYS A 257 -8.27 20.20 -9.96
CA LYS A 257 -9.37 19.55 -10.65
C LYS A 257 -9.86 18.31 -9.90
N LYS A 258 -11.13 18.31 -9.50
CA LYS A 258 -11.79 17.11 -8.93
C LYS A 258 -12.08 16.11 -10.03
N THR A 259 -11.42 14.93 -9.97
CA THR A 259 -11.56 13.87 -10.98
C THR A 259 -12.62 12.82 -10.62
N ARG A 260 -13.01 12.72 -9.34
CA ARG A 260 -14.08 11.81 -8.92
C ARG A 260 -15.43 12.26 -9.49
N LYS A 261 -16.09 11.38 -10.26
CA LYS A 261 -17.41 11.65 -10.83
C LYS A 261 -18.48 11.73 -9.73
N GLY A 262 -19.39 12.71 -9.81
CA GLY A 262 -20.48 12.88 -8.84
C GLY A 262 -21.42 11.67 -8.77
N LYS A 263 -21.71 11.03 -9.89
CA LYS A 263 -22.56 9.82 -10.00
C LYS A 263 -21.85 8.49 -9.68
N ASN A 264 -20.71 8.51 -8.98
CA ASN A 264 -20.04 7.27 -8.59
C ASN A 264 -20.90 6.48 -7.58
N ARG A 265 -21.17 5.20 -7.87
CA ARG A 265 -22.02 4.33 -7.03
C ARG A 265 -21.56 4.25 -5.57
N SER A 266 -20.25 4.32 -5.33
CA SER A 266 -19.70 4.28 -3.97
C SER A 266 -19.88 5.58 -3.17
N ASN A 267 -20.43 6.67 -3.76
CA ASN A 267 -20.68 7.91 -3.02
C ASN A 267 -21.70 7.75 -1.90
N LYS A 268 -22.70 6.87 -2.08
CA LYS A 268 -23.70 6.57 -1.05
C LYS A 268 -23.12 5.88 0.22
N LEU A 269 -21.92 5.30 0.08
CA LEU A 269 -21.22 4.65 1.22
C LEU A 269 -20.23 5.60 1.91
N ILE A 270 -20.13 6.87 1.50
CA ILE A 270 -19.24 7.86 2.12
C ILE A 270 -20.10 8.79 2.97
N VAL A 271 -19.98 8.67 4.29
CA VAL A 271 -20.68 9.52 5.27
C VAL A 271 -19.99 10.88 5.34
N ARG A 272 -18.67 10.91 5.50
CA ARG A 272 -17.89 12.13 5.55
C ARG A 272 -16.71 12.05 4.57
N LYS A 273 -16.61 13.00 3.67
CA LYS A 273 -15.47 13.14 2.75
C LYS A 273 -14.21 13.56 3.51
N ARG A 274 -13.02 13.24 2.95
CA ARG A 274 -11.76 13.76 3.48
C ARG A 274 -11.79 15.29 3.52
N LYS A 275 -11.23 15.89 4.56
CA LYS A 275 -10.95 17.33 4.55
C LYS A 275 -9.95 17.65 3.44
N LYS A 276 -10.09 18.77 2.81
CA LYS A 276 -9.11 19.31 1.86
C LYS A 276 -7.83 19.69 2.60
#